data_e59994d5bf0298b4dc32baf5f47b3bd4
#
_entry.id   e59994d5bf0298b4dc32baf5f47b3bd4
#
_cell.length_a   1.000
_cell.length_b   1.000
_cell.length_c   1.000
_cell.angle_alpha   90.00
_cell.angle_beta   90.00
_cell.angle_gamma   90.00
#
_symmetry.space_group_name_H-M   'P 1'
#
loop_
_entity.id
_entity.type
_entity.pdbx_description
1 polymer ?
#
loop_
_entity_poly.entity_id
_entity_poly.type
_entity_poly.pdbx_seq_one_letter_code
_entity_poly.pdbx_strand_id
1 'polypeptide(L)'
;GWNVPVLMYHAVGDEIWGYSDLFVSEAGMEEQLQYLQENGYEPIWFSDLAHIEDYEKPVILTFDDGYDDNYTVLYPLLEKYQTKATIFVIGNAMGSQHKMTQEQVYELAASGLVSIQSHTYTHGNLSAMDEPALRQEMELSNAALAAATGQIPYVLCYPEGKYSHLTMDVAKDYYTFALRMDGWTYQTGMDPYQVPRSFVSRRITLPDYLWFLAPSGKAS
;
A
#
# COMPACT_ATOMS: atom_id res chain seq x y z
N GLY A 1 0.79 -23.13 -0.23
CA GLY A 1 0.69 -21.71 -0.04
C GLY A 1 -0.07 -21.00 -1.14
N TRP A 2 -0.19 -19.69 -1.03
CA TRP A 2 -0.87 -18.84 -1.99
C TRP A 2 0.08 -17.75 -2.46
N ASN A 3 0.10 -17.48 -3.75
CA ASN A 3 0.83 -16.35 -4.31
C ASN A 3 -0.11 -15.16 -4.40
N VAL A 4 0.31 -14.04 -3.82
CA VAL A 4 -0.45 -12.80 -3.80
C VAL A 4 0.46 -11.68 -4.32
N PRO A 5 0.32 -11.28 -5.59
CA PRO A 5 1.05 -10.12 -6.06
C PRO A 5 0.66 -8.88 -5.25
N VAL A 6 1.67 -8.13 -4.80
CA VAL A 6 1.48 -6.87 -4.11
C VAL A 6 2.07 -5.77 -4.98
N LEU A 7 1.22 -4.92 -5.52
CA LEU A 7 1.61 -3.87 -6.45
C LEU A 7 1.86 -2.57 -5.70
N MET A 8 2.96 -1.89 -6.04
CA MET A 8 3.39 -0.65 -5.40
C MET A 8 3.17 0.53 -6.32
N TYR A 9 2.20 1.36 -5.99
CA TYR A 9 1.90 2.64 -6.61
C TYR A 9 2.25 3.77 -5.64
N HIS A 10 2.20 5.00 -6.15
CA HIS A 10 2.35 6.22 -5.35
C HIS A 10 1.27 7.24 -5.75
N ALA A 11 1.60 8.19 -6.63
CA ALA A 11 0.66 9.18 -7.14
C ALA A 11 -0.14 8.63 -8.33
N VAL A 12 -1.35 9.14 -8.52
CA VAL A 12 -2.23 8.78 -9.65
C VAL A 12 -2.77 10.07 -10.25
N GLY A 13 -2.41 10.35 -11.50
CA GLY A 13 -2.91 11.54 -12.18
C GLY A 13 -1.95 12.06 -13.24
N ASP A 14 -2.42 13.09 -13.94
CA ASP A 14 -1.71 13.68 -15.08
C ASP A 14 -1.02 14.99 -14.71
N GLU A 15 -1.30 15.52 -13.54
CA GLU A 15 -0.66 16.70 -13.00
C GLU A 15 0.59 16.30 -12.23
N ILE A 16 1.74 16.32 -12.92
CA ILE A 16 3.02 15.84 -12.40
C ILE A 16 3.77 16.99 -11.74
N TRP A 17 3.76 17.03 -10.41
CA TRP A 17 4.46 18.04 -9.63
C TRP A 17 5.77 17.52 -9.02
N GLY A 18 6.08 16.24 -9.18
CA GLY A 18 7.25 15.58 -8.57
C GLY A 18 7.93 14.63 -9.55
N TYR A 19 8.51 13.55 -9.00
CA TYR A 19 9.22 12.55 -9.80
C TYR A 19 8.23 11.76 -10.67
N SER A 20 8.36 11.91 -12.00
CA SER A 20 7.34 11.45 -12.96
C SER A 20 7.03 9.95 -12.90
N ASP A 21 8.02 9.10 -12.62
CA ASP A 21 7.81 7.65 -12.55
C ASP A 21 6.86 7.22 -11.42
N LEU A 22 6.66 8.07 -10.41
CA LEU A 22 5.73 7.81 -9.32
C LEU A 22 4.26 8.08 -9.70
N PHE A 23 4.02 8.76 -10.83
CA PHE A 23 2.67 9.17 -11.24
C PHE A 23 2.15 8.26 -12.33
N VAL A 24 1.32 7.29 -11.97
CA VAL A 24 0.56 6.54 -12.96
C VAL A 24 -0.55 7.46 -13.49
N SER A 25 -0.72 7.54 -14.82
CA SER A 25 -1.75 8.39 -15.40
C SER A 25 -3.15 7.93 -15.00
N GLU A 26 -4.11 8.87 -15.00
CA GLU A 26 -5.51 8.52 -14.72
C GLU A 26 -6.01 7.43 -15.67
N ALA A 27 -5.76 7.60 -16.98
CA ALA A 27 -6.16 6.62 -17.98
C ALA A 27 -5.45 5.27 -17.77
N GLY A 28 -4.17 5.28 -17.43
CA GLY A 28 -3.42 4.06 -17.15
C GLY A 28 -3.94 3.33 -15.92
N MET A 29 -4.27 4.06 -14.86
CA MET A 29 -4.84 3.48 -13.65
C MET A 29 -6.22 2.84 -13.93
N GLU A 30 -7.07 3.55 -14.64
CA GLU A 30 -8.39 3.02 -15.03
C GLU A 30 -8.26 1.76 -15.88
N GLU A 31 -7.37 1.76 -16.86
CA GLU A 31 -7.10 0.59 -17.71
C GLU A 31 -6.66 -0.61 -16.88
N GLN A 32 -5.80 -0.40 -15.89
CA GLN A 32 -5.33 -1.46 -15.01
C GLN A 32 -6.47 -2.02 -14.14
N LEU A 33 -7.28 -1.15 -13.54
CA LEU A 33 -8.43 -1.59 -12.73
C LEU A 33 -9.44 -2.35 -13.57
N GLN A 34 -9.71 -1.87 -14.78
CA GLN A 34 -10.60 -2.55 -15.72
C GLN A 34 -10.06 -3.92 -16.11
N TYR A 35 -8.75 -4.01 -16.37
CA TYR A 35 -8.11 -5.29 -16.70
C TYR A 35 -8.25 -6.29 -15.56
N LEU A 36 -8.02 -5.86 -14.32
CA LEU A 36 -8.17 -6.74 -13.14
C LEU A 36 -9.59 -7.29 -13.05
N GLN A 37 -10.59 -6.43 -13.22
CA GLN A 37 -12.00 -6.84 -13.15
C GLN A 37 -12.36 -7.80 -14.27
N GLU A 38 -11.98 -7.49 -15.50
CA GLU A 38 -12.33 -8.29 -16.69
C GLU A 38 -11.63 -9.64 -16.72
N ASN A 39 -10.50 -9.77 -16.03
CA ASN A 39 -9.70 -11.00 -16.02
C ASN A 39 -9.81 -11.80 -14.71
N GLY A 40 -10.80 -11.48 -13.87
CA GLY A 40 -11.13 -12.25 -12.68
C GLY A 40 -10.14 -12.09 -11.52
N TYR A 41 -9.31 -11.05 -11.53
CA TYR A 41 -8.47 -10.74 -10.39
C TYR A 41 -9.31 -10.14 -9.28
N GLU A 42 -8.92 -10.44 -8.05
CA GLU A 42 -9.65 -10.05 -6.85
C GLU A 42 -8.75 -9.19 -5.96
N PRO A 43 -8.84 -7.84 -6.08
CA PRO A 43 -8.11 -6.96 -5.17
C PRO A 43 -8.63 -7.12 -3.74
N ILE A 44 -7.70 -7.39 -2.82
CA ILE A 44 -7.99 -7.66 -1.40
C ILE A 44 -7.17 -6.73 -0.50
N TRP A 45 -7.52 -6.70 0.78
CA TRP A 45 -6.71 -6.08 1.84
C TRP A 45 -5.82 -7.12 2.51
N PHE A 46 -4.82 -6.66 3.27
CA PHE A 46 -3.99 -7.56 4.06
C PHE A 46 -4.80 -8.37 5.07
N SER A 47 -5.86 -7.80 5.64
CA SER A 47 -6.76 -8.52 6.54
C SER A 47 -7.47 -9.70 5.87
N ASP A 48 -7.68 -9.64 4.57
CA ASP A 48 -8.32 -10.73 3.82
C ASP A 48 -7.42 -11.96 3.67
N LEU A 49 -6.11 -11.81 3.93
CA LEU A 49 -5.17 -12.94 3.91
C LEU A 49 -5.55 -14.03 4.94
N ALA A 50 -6.27 -13.68 5.99
CA ALA A 50 -6.78 -14.65 6.95
C ALA A 50 -7.77 -15.65 6.31
N HIS A 51 -8.36 -15.29 5.19
CA HIS A 51 -9.33 -16.09 4.43
C HIS A 51 -8.91 -16.24 2.98
N ILE A 52 -7.60 -16.38 2.73
CA ILE A 52 -7.05 -16.38 1.37
C ILE A 52 -7.65 -17.47 0.48
N GLU A 53 -8.07 -18.58 1.06
CA GLU A 53 -8.71 -19.69 0.34
C GLU A 53 -10.04 -19.32 -0.31
N ASP A 54 -10.64 -18.19 0.07
CA ASP A 54 -11.87 -17.70 -0.55
C ASP A 54 -11.63 -17.01 -1.90
N TYR A 55 -10.37 -16.79 -2.27
CA TYR A 55 -10.00 -16.04 -3.48
C TYR A 55 -9.21 -16.92 -4.44
N GLU A 56 -9.58 -16.85 -5.73
CA GLU A 56 -8.87 -17.62 -6.77
C GLU A 56 -7.67 -16.85 -7.32
N LYS A 57 -7.84 -15.55 -7.55
CA LYS A 57 -6.81 -14.68 -8.14
C LYS A 57 -6.61 -13.41 -7.30
N PRO A 58 -6.10 -13.55 -6.06
CA PRO A 58 -5.92 -12.39 -5.18
C PRO A 58 -4.79 -11.50 -5.63
N VAL A 59 -4.94 -10.19 -5.44
CA VAL A 59 -3.92 -9.17 -5.63
C VAL A 59 -4.12 -8.07 -4.59
N ILE A 60 -3.02 -7.49 -4.11
CA ILE A 60 -3.08 -6.35 -3.18
C ILE A 60 -2.53 -5.12 -3.89
N LEU A 61 -3.34 -4.07 -3.96
CA LEU A 61 -2.94 -2.78 -4.51
C LEU A 61 -2.52 -1.87 -3.37
N THR A 62 -1.27 -1.40 -3.39
CA THR A 62 -0.73 -0.50 -2.37
C THR A 62 -0.33 0.84 -2.98
N PHE A 63 -0.59 1.93 -2.24
CA PHE A 63 -0.29 3.29 -2.66
C PHE A 63 0.46 3.98 -1.52
N ASP A 64 1.70 4.41 -1.79
CA ASP A 64 2.57 4.98 -0.76
C ASP A 64 2.45 6.51 -0.71
N ASP A 65 2.73 7.08 0.47
CA ASP A 65 2.88 8.50 0.79
C ASP A 65 1.59 9.30 1.04
N GLY A 66 0.42 8.76 0.70
CA GLY A 66 -0.84 9.46 1.00
C GLY A 66 -1.05 10.74 0.20
N TYR A 67 -0.67 10.75 -1.09
CA TYR A 67 -0.85 11.91 -1.95
C TYR A 67 -2.34 12.29 -2.10
N ASP A 68 -2.62 13.58 -2.25
CA ASP A 68 -3.98 14.08 -2.39
C ASP A 68 -4.71 13.55 -3.63
N ASP A 69 -3.97 13.20 -4.69
CA ASP A 69 -4.56 12.57 -5.87
C ASP A 69 -5.11 11.17 -5.59
N ASN A 70 -4.68 10.53 -4.52
CA ASN A 70 -5.31 9.27 -4.08
C ASN A 70 -6.79 9.50 -3.67
N TYR A 71 -7.13 10.68 -3.21
CA TYR A 71 -8.52 11.06 -2.96
C TYR A 71 -9.22 11.61 -4.21
N THR A 72 -8.58 12.54 -4.94
CA THR A 72 -9.24 13.27 -6.03
C THR A 72 -9.32 12.47 -7.33
N VAL A 73 -8.39 11.56 -7.59
CA VAL A 73 -8.32 10.78 -8.83
C VAL A 73 -8.53 9.29 -8.60
N LEU A 74 -7.74 8.70 -7.69
CA LEU A 74 -7.82 7.25 -7.44
C LEU A 74 -9.16 6.82 -6.84
N TYR A 75 -9.63 7.50 -5.81
CA TYR A 75 -10.83 7.09 -5.08
C TYR A 75 -12.06 6.98 -5.99
N PRO A 76 -12.37 7.96 -6.87
CA PRO A 76 -13.48 7.80 -7.82
C PRO A 76 -13.35 6.56 -8.72
N LEU A 77 -12.13 6.19 -9.11
CA LEU A 77 -11.88 4.98 -9.90
C LEU A 77 -12.11 3.72 -9.06
N LEU A 78 -11.66 3.71 -7.80
CA LEU A 78 -11.92 2.58 -6.90
C LEU A 78 -13.42 2.38 -6.68
N GLU A 79 -14.18 3.47 -6.56
CA GLU A 79 -15.64 3.40 -6.45
C GLU A 79 -16.28 2.86 -7.73
N LYS A 80 -15.84 3.34 -8.89
CA LYS A 80 -16.35 2.92 -10.19
C LYS A 80 -16.21 1.40 -10.40
N TYR A 81 -15.06 0.85 -10.02
CA TYR A 81 -14.76 -0.57 -10.19
C TYR A 81 -14.96 -1.40 -8.92
N GLN A 82 -15.44 -0.80 -7.83
CA GLN A 82 -15.64 -1.45 -6.54
C GLN A 82 -14.40 -2.25 -6.13
N THR A 83 -13.25 -1.56 -6.14
CA THR A 83 -11.93 -2.17 -5.97
C THR A 83 -11.32 -1.77 -4.63
N LYS A 84 -10.86 -2.75 -3.86
CA LYS A 84 -10.13 -2.53 -2.60
C LYS A 84 -8.70 -2.09 -2.86
N ALA A 85 -8.21 -1.15 -2.05
CA ALA A 85 -6.81 -0.70 -2.06
C ALA A 85 -6.33 -0.42 -0.64
N THR A 86 -5.01 -0.44 -0.45
CA THR A 86 -4.34 -0.06 0.80
C THR A 86 -3.52 1.19 0.53
N ILE A 87 -3.70 2.23 1.35
CA ILE A 87 -2.93 3.47 1.25
C ILE A 87 -2.09 3.62 2.51
N PHE A 88 -0.78 3.76 2.33
CA PHE A 88 0.17 3.98 3.42
C PHE A 88 0.37 5.47 3.63
N VAL A 89 -0.12 5.99 4.75
CA VAL A 89 -0.14 7.42 5.06
C VAL A 89 0.98 7.76 6.04
N ILE A 90 1.71 8.84 5.74
CA ILE A 90 2.74 9.41 6.62
C ILE A 90 2.03 10.20 7.71
N GLY A 91 2.20 9.81 8.98
CA GLY A 91 1.39 10.32 10.08
C GLY A 91 1.42 11.83 10.27
N ASN A 92 2.59 12.48 10.12
CA ASN A 92 2.72 13.93 10.30
C ASN A 92 2.51 14.73 9.00
N ALA A 93 2.24 14.06 7.88
CA ALA A 93 2.15 14.73 6.58
C ALA A 93 0.72 15.11 6.18
N MET A 94 -0.30 14.60 6.87
CA MET A 94 -1.69 14.93 6.55
C MET A 94 -1.92 16.45 6.59
N GLY A 95 -2.54 16.97 5.53
CA GLY A 95 -2.80 18.41 5.38
C GLY A 95 -1.62 19.22 4.85
N SER A 96 -0.45 18.63 4.64
CA SER A 96 0.68 19.30 3.99
C SER A 96 0.50 19.30 2.46
N GLN A 97 1.39 20.03 1.76
CA GLN A 97 1.30 20.17 0.31
C GLN A 97 1.30 18.81 -0.40
N HIS A 98 0.39 18.63 -1.33
CA HIS A 98 0.19 17.40 -2.12
C HIS A 98 -0.22 16.17 -1.31
N LYS A 99 -0.58 16.34 -0.05
CA LYS A 99 -1.04 15.24 0.79
C LYS A 99 -2.54 15.36 1.10
N MET A 100 -3.17 14.23 1.35
CA MET A 100 -4.56 14.21 1.80
C MET A 100 -4.70 14.91 3.15
N THR A 101 -5.85 15.57 3.34
CA THR A 101 -6.23 16.09 4.66
C THR A 101 -6.68 14.95 5.58
N GLN A 102 -6.75 15.22 6.87
CA GLN A 102 -7.26 14.25 7.83
C GLN A 102 -8.70 13.85 7.51
N GLU A 103 -9.54 14.79 7.08
CA GLU A 103 -10.93 14.51 6.68
C GLU A 103 -11.00 13.60 5.46
N GLN A 104 -10.12 13.80 4.47
CA GLN A 104 -10.06 12.93 3.29
C GLN A 104 -9.63 11.52 3.66
N VAL A 105 -8.63 11.38 4.53
CA VAL A 105 -8.19 10.08 5.04
C VAL A 105 -9.33 9.37 5.78
N TYR A 106 -10.09 10.09 6.62
CA TYR A 106 -11.26 9.55 7.29
C TYR A 106 -12.30 9.04 6.31
N GLU A 107 -12.62 9.84 5.29
CA GLU A 107 -13.62 9.47 4.28
C GLU A 107 -13.21 8.19 3.53
N LEU A 108 -11.94 8.08 3.15
CA LEU A 108 -11.44 6.87 2.50
C LEU A 108 -11.53 5.66 3.43
N ALA A 109 -11.13 5.80 4.69
CA ALA A 109 -11.21 4.72 5.68
C ALA A 109 -12.65 4.25 5.92
N ALA A 110 -13.63 5.16 5.83
CA ALA A 110 -15.04 4.85 6.02
C ALA A 110 -15.72 4.28 4.77
N SER A 111 -15.05 4.31 3.62
CA SER A 111 -15.64 3.93 2.32
C SER A 111 -15.91 2.43 2.15
N GLY A 112 -15.25 1.58 2.92
CA GLY A 112 -15.30 0.14 2.72
C GLY A 112 -14.40 -0.36 1.59
N LEU A 113 -13.67 0.55 0.90
CA LEU A 113 -12.78 0.21 -0.21
C LEU A 113 -11.31 0.42 0.11
N VAL A 114 -10.99 1.35 1.01
CA VAL A 114 -9.61 1.74 1.30
C VAL A 114 -9.22 1.37 2.73
N SER A 115 -8.12 0.62 2.85
CA SER A 115 -7.45 0.34 4.10
C SER A 115 -6.33 1.37 4.32
N ILE A 116 -6.42 2.18 5.37
CA ILE A 116 -5.41 3.18 5.71
C ILE A 116 -4.42 2.54 6.68
N GLN A 117 -3.15 2.49 6.27
CA GLN A 117 -2.08 1.84 7.02
C GLN A 117 -0.87 2.76 7.17
N SER A 118 0.13 2.33 7.95
CA SER A 118 1.22 3.19 8.38
C SER A 118 2.37 3.26 7.37
N HIS A 119 2.80 4.49 7.06
CA HIS A 119 4.07 4.77 6.36
C HIS A 119 5.02 5.53 7.28
N THR A 120 5.03 5.20 8.58
CA THR A 120 5.71 5.87 9.68
C THR A 120 5.18 7.27 9.98
N TYR A 121 5.73 7.92 10.99
CA TYR A 121 5.31 9.27 11.37
C TYR A 121 5.98 10.35 10.52
N THR A 122 7.29 10.23 10.26
CA THR A 122 8.08 11.26 9.57
C THR A 122 8.59 10.84 8.19
N HIS A 123 8.40 9.58 7.76
CA HIS A 123 9.02 9.02 6.56
C HIS A 123 10.55 8.98 6.64
N GLY A 124 11.09 8.81 7.84
CA GLY A 124 12.55 8.75 8.07
C GLY A 124 13.16 7.39 7.69
N ASN A 125 14.47 7.34 7.68
CA ASN A 125 15.20 6.09 7.41
C ASN A 125 15.23 5.22 8.67
N LEU A 126 14.36 4.21 8.70
CA LEU A 126 14.24 3.31 9.85
C LEU A 126 15.50 2.48 10.10
N SER A 127 16.30 2.18 9.06
CA SER A 127 17.53 1.39 9.20
C SER A 127 18.62 2.11 9.98
N ALA A 128 18.54 3.44 10.13
CA ALA A 128 19.49 4.26 10.86
C ALA A 128 19.01 4.63 12.27
N MET A 129 17.84 4.16 12.69
CA MET A 129 17.24 4.51 13.98
C MET A 129 17.57 3.47 15.05
N ASP A 130 17.75 3.96 16.30
CA ASP A 130 17.79 3.09 17.47
C ASP A 130 16.38 2.69 17.92
N GLU A 131 16.29 1.81 18.91
CA GLU A 131 15.00 1.29 19.37
C GLU A 131 14.03 2.37 19.84
N PRO A 132 14.44 3.36 20.69
CA PRO A 132 13.51 4.42 21.10
C PRO A 132 12.97 5.23 19.92
N ALA A 133 13.80 5.54 18.92
CA ALA A 133 13.38 6.27 17.74
C ALA A 133 12.42 5.46 16.88
N LEU A 134 12.68 4.16 16.71
CA LEU A 134 11.77 3.26 15.98
C LEU A 134 10.41 3.18 16.66
N ARG A 135 10.37 3.01 17.98
CA ARG A 135 9.12 2.96 18.73
C ARG A 135 8.35 4.27 18.62
N GLN A 136 9.04 5.39 18.71
CA GLN A 136 8.42 6.70 18.54
C GLN A 136 7.77 6.86 17.16
N GLU A 137 8.48 6.49 16.09
CA GLU A 137 7.95 6.54 14.73
C GLU A 137 6.66 5.71 14.58
N MET A 138 6.65 4.51 15.13
CA MET A 138 5.50 3.61 15.02
C MET A 138 4.34 4.04 15.93
N GLU A 139 4.61 4.41 17.15
CA GLU A 139 3.58 4.84 18.11
C GLU A 139 2.92 6.15 17.69
N LEU A 140 3.70 7.17 17.28
CA LEU A 140 3.15 8.44 16.81
C LEU A 140 2.37 8.28 15.52
N SER A 141 2.85 7.45 14.58
CA SER A 141 2.11 7.14 13.36
C SER A 141 0.78 6.48 13.67
N ASN A 142 0.79 5.46 14.51
CA ASN A 142 -0.43 4.74 14.87
C ASN A 142 -1.43 5.65 15.58
N ALA A 143 -0.97 6.52 16.48
CA ALA A 143 -1.83 7.48 17.17
C ALA A 143 -2.46 8.48 16.20
N ALA A 144 -1.68 9.03 15.26
CA ALA A 144 -2.17 9.98 14.26
C ALA A 144 -3.22 9.34 13.34
N LEU A 145 -2.95 8.12 12.85
CA LEU A 145 -3.88 7.41 11.96
C LEU A 145 -5.12 6.92 12.68
N ALA A 146 -4.98 6.47 13.94
CA ALA A 146 -6.16 6.10 14.75
C ALA A 146 -7.04 7.33 15.03
N ALA A 147 -6.46 8.49 15.27
CA ALA A 147 -7.21 9.74 15.44
C ALA A 147 -7.96 10.12 14.16
N ALA A 148 -7.34 9.91 12.98
CA ALA A 148 -7.95 10.24 11.71
C ALA A 148 -9.03 9.25 11.27
N THR A 149 -8.86 7.95 11.55
CA THR A 149 -9.69 6.88 10.98
C THR A 149 -10.57 6.15 11.98
N GLY A 150 -10.24 6.23 13.27
CA GLY A 150 -10.85 5.40 14.31
C GLY A 150 -10.30 3.96 14.35
N GLN A 151 -9.27 3.65 13.56
CA GLN A 151 -8.69 2.31 13.46
C GLN A 151 -7.18 2.35 13.66
N ILE A 152 -6.64 1.38 14.42
CA ILE A 152 -5.19 1.26 14.63
C ILE A 152 -4.59 0.53 13.42
N PRO A 153 -3.55 1.08 12.78
CA PRO A 153 -2.85 0.38 11.70
C PRO A 153 -2.28 -0.97 12.15
N TYR A 154 -2.30 -1.94 11.24
CA TYR A 154 -1.70 -3.27 11.47
C TYR A 154 -0.70 -3.65 10.37
N VAL A 155 -0.46 -2.76 9.41
CA VAL A 155 0.52 -2.93 8.35
C VAL A 155 1.44 -1.72 8.31
N LEU A 156 2.75 -1.98 8.21
CA LEU A 156 3.79 -0.96 8.06
C LEU A 156 4.41 -1.04 6.67
N CYS A 157 4.61 0.09 6.02
CA CYS A 157 5.43 0.18 4.82
C CYS A 157 6.73 0.89 5.17
N TYR A 158 7.87 0.22 4.99
CA TYR A 158 9.18 0.81 5.28
C TYR A 158 9.49 1.93 4.28
N PRO A 159 9.69 3.19 4.75
CA PRO A 159 10.06 4.29 3.85
C PRO A 159 11.30 3.97 3.03
N GLU A 160 11.20 4.17 1.72
CA GLU A 160 12.26 3.85 0.75
C GLU A 160 12.74 2.39 0.79
N GLY A 161 11.97 1.50 1.40
CA GLY A 161 12.33 0.09 1.56
C GLY A 161 13.51 -0.14 2.50
N LYS A 162 13.85 0.83 3.36
CA LYS A 162 15.00 0.78 4.27
C LYS A 162 14.58 0.28 5.65
N TYR A 163 15.19 -0.81 6.08
CA TYR A 163 14.93 -1.41 7.40
C TYR A 163 16.13 -2.25 7.82
N SER A 164 16.23 -2.53 9.11
CA SER A 164 17.25 -3.39 9.72
C SER A 164 16.59 -4.54 10.48
N HIS A 165 17.37 -5.46 11.01
CA HIS A 165 16.85 -6.50 11.91
C HIS A 165 16.17 -5.88 13.13
N LEU A 166 16.73 -4.81 13.69
CA LEU A 166 16.12 -4.12 14.82
C LEU A 166 14.77 -3.50 14.41
N THR A 167 14.69 -2.92 13.21
CA THR A 167 13.43 -2.40 12.69
C THR A 167 12.36 -3.49 12.66
N MET A 168 12.69 -4.67 12.15
CA MET A 168 11.75 -5.79 12.08
C MET A 168 11.33 -6.27 13.47
N ASP A 169 12.28 -6.36 14.40
CA ASP A 169 11.99 -6.80 15.77
C ASP A 169 11.02 -5.84 16.47
N VAL A 170 11.23 -4.54 16.31
CA VAL A 170 10.32 -3.54 16.89
C VAL A 170 8.96 -3.55 16.18
N ALA A 171 8.93 -3.71 14.85
CA ALA A 171 7.69 -3.74 14.09
C ALA A 171 6.74 -4.85 14.53
N LYS A 172 7.28 -5.98 15.00
CA LYS A 172 6.47 -7.11 15.52
C LYS A 172 5.58 -6.74 16.69
N ASP A 173 5.95 -5.72 17.46
CA ASP A 173 5.16 -5.26 18.60
C ASP A 173 3.97 -4.38 18.19
N TYR A 174 3.93 -3.90 16.95
CA TYR A 174 2.93 -2.95 16.48
C TYR A 174 2.14 -3.41 15.26
N TYR A 175 2.72 -4.26 14.41
CA TYR A 175 2.16 -4.62 13.10
C TYR A 175 2.19 -6.12 12.88
N THR A 176 1.27 -6.59 12.04
CA THR A 176 1.21 -7.99 11.57
C THR A 176 2.01 -8.19 10.29
N PHE A 177 2.10 -7.14 9.46
CA PHE A 177 2.85 -7.15 8.21
C PHE A 177 3.71 -5.91 8.08
N ALA A 178 4.84 -6.05 7.40
CA ALA A 178 5.66 -4.91 6.99
C ALA A 178 6.22 -5.15 5.58
N LEU A 179 6.20 -4.09 4.76
CA LEU A 179 6.46 -4.18 3.32
C LEU A 179 7.78 -3.51 2.96
N ARG A 180 8.55 -4.20 2.12
CA ARG A 180 9.70 -3.64 1.43
C ARG A 180 9.31 -3.14 0.04
N MET A 181 10.26 -2.63 -0.75
CA MET A 181 10.00 -2.07 -2.08
C MET A 181 10.31 -3.04 -3.22
N ASP A 182 11.23 -3.94 -3.02
CA ASP A 182 11.75 -4.84 -4.04
C ASP A 182 11.11 -6.24 -3.97
N GLY A 183 11.54 -7.09 -4.89
CA GLY A 183 11.05 -8.46 -4.97
C GLY A 183 10.05 -8.65 -6.10
N TRP A 184 9.23 -9.68 -5.99
CA TRP A 184 8.24 -10.00 -7.00
C TRP A 184 6.90 -10.29 -6.33
N THR A 185 6.54 -11.55 -6.14
CA THR A 185 5.24 -11.88 -5.52
C THR A 185 5.41 -12.26 -4.05
N TYR A 186 4.41 -11.91 -3.25
CA TYR A 186 4.31 -12.41 -1.89
C TYR A 186 3.69 -13.81 -1.90
N GLN A 187 4.30 -14.74 -1.18
CA GLN A 187 3.71 -16.06 -0.97
C GLN A 187 3.40 -16.22 0.52
N THR A 188 2.19 -16.68 0.83
CA THR A 188 1.84 -16.96 2.23
C THR A 188 2.82 -17.98 2.82
N GLY A 189 3.31 -17.69 4.04
CA GLY A 189 4.40 -18.45 4.65
C GLY A 189 5.77 -17.79 4.55
N MET A 190 5.95 -16.79 3.67
CA MET A 190 7.13 -15.93 3.71
C MET A 190 7.12 -15.06 4.97
N ASP A 191 8.29 -14.51 5.32
CA ASP A 191 8.40 -13.59 6.46
C ASP A 191 7.42 -12.41 6.27
N PRO A 192 6.42 -12.25 7.16
CA PRO A 192 5.43 -11.20 7.01
C PRO A 192 6.01 -9.79 7.25
N TYR A 193 7.24 -9.68 7.73
CA TYR A 193 7.93 -8.39 7.93
C TYR A 193 8.90 -8.06 6.79
N GLN A 194 8.87 -8.84 5.72
CA GLN A 194 9.62 -8.62 4.49
C GLN A 194 8.76 -8.88 3.26
N VAL A 195 7.54 -8.35 3.25
CA VAL A 195 6.60 -8.55 2.14
C VAL A 195 7.13 -7.84 0.89
N PRO A 196 7.41 -8.58 -0.20
CA PRO A 196 7.91 -7.98 -1.44
C PRO A 196 6.81 -7.31 -2.23
N ARG A 197 7.20 -6.36 -3.09
CA ARG A 197 6.26 -5.66 -3.96
C ARG A 197 6.83 -5.49 -5.36
N SER A 198 5.93 -5.32 -6.33
CA SER A 198 6.28 -5.01 -7.71
C SER A 198 5.94 -3.55 -8.00
N PHE A 199 6.92 -2.78 -8.47
CA PHE A 199 6.77 -1.34 -8.72
C PHE A 199 6.02 -1.08 -10.02
N VAL A 200 4.90 -0.37 -9.93
CA VAL A 200 4.13 0.09 -11.09
C VAL A 200 4.49 1.55 -11.36
N SER A 201 5.32 1.77 -12.37
CA SER A 201 5.73 3.11 -12.79
C SER A 201 4.78 3.69 -13.83
N ARG A 202 4.92 5.00 -14.11
CA ARG A 202 4.19 5.67 -15.18
C ARG A 202 4.40 4.99 -16.55
N ARG A 203 5.60 4.44 -16.77
CA ARG A 203 6.01 3.85 -18.05
C ARG A 203 5.85 2.33 -18.11
N ILE A 204 5.11 1.76 -17.17
CA ILE A 204 4.92 0.31 -17.17
C ILE A 204 4.27 -0.15 -18.46
N THR A 205 4.80 -1.22 -19.03
CA THR A 205 4.21 -1.87 -20.20
C THR A 205 3.16 -2.91 -19.77
N LEU A 206 2.23 -3.24 -20.65
CA LEU A 206 1.27 -4.30 -20.37
C LEU A 206 1.96 -5.64 -20.10
N PRO A 207 2.96 -6.08 -20.87
CA PRO A 207 3.69 -7.32 -20.55
C PRO A 207 4.29 -7.34 -19.15
N ASP A 208 4.89 -6.23 -18.68
CA ASP A 208 5.44 -6.15 -17.33
C ASP A 208 4.35 -6.23 -16.27
N TYR A 209 3.23 -5.54 -16.49
CA TYR A 209 2.09 -5.59 -15.60
C TYR A 209 1.53 -7.02 -15.49
N LEU A 210 1.38 -7.71 -16.61
CA LEU A 210 0.94 -9.11 -16.64
C LEU A 210 1.92 -10.04 -15.94
N TRP A 211 3.23 -9.76 -16.05
CA TRP A 211 4.25 -10.51 -15.33
C TRP A 211 4.09 -10.38 -13.81
N PHE A 212 3.76 -9.19 -13.31
CA PHE A 212 3.50 -9.00 -11.88
C PHE A 212 2.29 -9.81 -11.41
N LEU A 213 1.27 -9.94 -12.23
CA LEU A 213 0.01 -10.61 -11.88
C LEU A 213 0.07 -12.13 -12.06
N ALA A 214 0.95 -12.61 -12.95
CA ALA A 214 0.96 -14.01 -13.39
C ALA A 214 1.01 -15.04 -12.26
N PRO A 215 1.73 -14.82 -11.12
CA PRO A 215 1.78 -15.82 -10.05
C PRO A 215 0.50 -15.97 -9.25
N SER A 216 -0.46 -15.01 -9.34
CA SER A 216 -1.61 -14.94 -8.45
C SER A 216 -2.37 -16.26 -8.36
N GLY A 217 -2.67 -16.69 -7.15
CA GLY A 217 -3.49 -17.86 -6.87
C GLY A 217 -2.76 -18.91 -6.03
N LYS A 218 -3.38 -20.07 -5.94
CA LYS A 218 -2.82 -21.17 -5.17
C LYS A 218 -1.51 -21.65 -5.79
N ALA A 219 -0.45 -21.73 -4.98
CA ALA A 219 0.85 -22.23 -5.40
C ALA A 219 0.79 -23.73 -5.65
N SER A 220 1.42 -24.17 -6.74
CA SER A 220 1.52 -25.59 -7.11
C SER A 220 2.48 -26.37 -6.19
#